data_2f100c9b7385b3f1a0705d63feacf248
#
_entry.id   2f100c9b7385b3f1a0705d63feacf248
#
_cell.length_a   1.000
_cell.length_b   1.000
_cell.length_c   1.000
_cell.angle_alpha   90.00
_cell.angle_beta   90.00
_cell.angle_gamma   90.00
#
_symmetry.space_group_name_H-M   'P 1'
#
loop_
_entity.id
_entity.type
_entity.pdbx_description
1 polymer ?
#
loop_
_entity_poly.entity_id
_entity_poly.type
_entity_poly.pdbx_seq_one_letter_code
_entity_poly.pdbx_strand_id
1 'polypeptide(L)'
;MIQIIKKILMLCLFTPLAVFAANGDELTNLLNQMQTMRASFTQTIYDNEGKAVQKSAGKLALDRPGKFRWEVRSPAPQIIIANGKRLWIYDPDLQQVTIRSLQSGAGDAPALLLSHQSSALESTYKIETRNDSSALRWFILTPKQKDNMFASVKMGFDAHKQLKEMLLQDQIGHSTRVQFAKIEVNIKLSPTLFTFKAPAGTDVIDETQKTN
;
A
#
# COMPACT_ATOMS: atom_id res chain seq x y z
N MET A 1 -54.32 2.73 -56.62
CA MET A 1 -54.20 3.45 -55.34
C MET A 1 -53.29 2.58 -54.48
N ILE A 2 -51.96 2.85 -54.53
CA ILE A 2 -50.93 2.05 -53.90
C ILE A 2 -50.46 2.75 -52.62
N GLN A 3 -50.73 2.16 -51.44
CA GLN A 3 -50.25 2.66 -50.18
C GLN A 3 -48.86 2.17 -49.91
N ILE A 4 -47.89 3.08 -49.80
CA ILE A 4 -46.48 2.81 -49.42
C ILE A 4 -46.39 2.88 -47.90
N ILE A 5 -46.18 1.69 -47.29
CA ILE A 5 -45.91 1.57 -45.85
C ILE A 5 -44.43 1.84 -45.63
N LYS A 6 -44.09 3.01 -45.03
CA LYS A 6 -42.74 3.34 -44.54
C LYS A 6 -42.44 2.55 -43.26
N LYS A 7 -41.55 1.52 -43.34
CA LYS A 7 -40.97 0.88 -42.16
C LYS A 7 -39.90 1.82 -41.58
N ILE A 8 -40.16 2.39 -40.42
CA ILE A 8 -39.16 3.13 -39.62
C ILE A 8 -38.32 2.07 -38.86
N LEU A 9 -37.05 1.89 -39.28
CA LEU A 9 -36.08 1.06 -38.62
C LEU A 9 -35.48 1.86 -37.46
N MET A 10 -35.92 1.56 -36.24
CA MET A 10 -35.41 2.19 -35.01
C MET A 10 -34.09 1.54 -34.66
N LEU A 11 -32.98 2.20 -35.00
CA LEU A 11 -31.62 1.80 -34.68
C LEU A 11 -31.33 2.10 -33.19
N CYS A 12 -31.43 1.09 -32.31
CA CYS A 12 -30.98 1.20 -30.93
C CYS A 12 -29.46 1.31 -30.90
N LEU A 13 -28.91 2.51 -30.70
CA LEU A 13 -27.51 2.71 -30.35
C LEU A 13 -27.28 2.16 -28.92
N PHE A 14 -26.74 0.97 -28.83
CA PHE A 14 -26.15 0.45 -27.61
C PHE A 14 -24.80 1.16 -27.41
N THR A 15 -24.77 2.22 -26.61
CA THR A 15 -23.51 2.78 -26.09
C THR A 15 -23.01 1.86 -25.00
N PRO A 16 -21.78 1.30 -25.09
CA PRO A 16 -21.21 0.59 -23.96
C PRO A 16 -20.95 1.59 -22.83
N LEU A 17 -21.73 1.52 -21.75
CA LEU A 17 -21.38 2.19 -20.50
C LEU A 17 -20.05 1.64 -20.04
N ALA A 18 -19.05 2.51 -19.96
CA ALA A 18 -17.71 2.18 -19.46
C ALA A 18 -17.80 1.72 -18.00
N VAL A 19 -17.51 0.45 -17.75
CA VAL A 19 -17.40 -0.19 -16.43
C VAL A 19 -16.08 0.24 -15.77
N PHE A 20 -15.85 1.55 -15.59
CA PHE A 20 -14.61 2.04 -14.94
C PHE A 20 -14.76 2.31 -13.43
N ALA A 21 -15.99 2.33 -12.90
CA ALA A 21 -16.22 2.64 -11.48
C ALA A 21 -16.05 1.43 -10.52
N ALA A 22 -16.14 0.20 -11.04
CA ALA A 22 -16.23 -1.00 -10.19
C ALA A 22 -14.90 -1.43 -9.52
N ASN A 23 -13.76 -0.99 -10.02
CA ASN A 23 -12.46 -1.52 -9.60
C ASN A 23 -11.91 -0.84 -8.34
N GLY A 24 -12.16 0.45 -8.17
CA GLY A 24 -11.80 1.21 -6.97
C GLY A 24 -12.61 0.75 -5.77
N ASP A 25 -13.92 0.61 -5.93
CA ASP A 25 -14.83 0.14 -4.89
C ASP A 25 -14.46 -1.24 -4.37
N GLU A 26 -13.99 -2.14 -5.25
CA GLU A 26 -13.60 -3.50 -4.84
C GLU A 26 -12.36 -3.50 -3.96
N LEU A 27 -11.28 -2.80 -4.36
CA LEU A 27 -10.08 -2.68 -3.53
C LEU A 27 -10.40 -1.99 -2.20
N THR A 28 -11.18 -0.91 -2.25
CA THR A 28 -11.65 -0.18 -1.07
C THR A 28 -12.39 -1.11 -0.12
N ASN A 29 -13.28 -1.97 -0.63
CA ASN A 29 -14.01 -2.94 0.17
C ASN A 29 -13.08 -4.00 0.78
N LEU A 30 -12.13 -4.55 0.01
CA LEU A 30 -11.14 -5.49 0.51
C LEU A 30 -10.32 -4.91 1.66
N LEU A 31 -9.82 -3.69 1.49
CA LEU A 31 -9.06 -2.99 2.52
C LEU A 31 -9.91 -2.61 3.72
N ASN A 32 -11.18 -2.22 3.54
CA ASN A 32 -12.09 -1.91 4.64
C ASN A 32 -12.48 -3.15 5.46
N GLN A 33 -12.53 -4.31 4.85
CA GLN A 33 -12.75 -5.56 5.56
C GLN A 33 -11.53 -5.98 6.40
N MET A 34 -10.34 -5.45 6.12
CA MET A 34 -9.10 -5.70 6.85
C MET A 34 -8.81 -4.54 7.81
N GLN A 35 -9.42 -4.54 9.00
CA GLN A 35 -9.21 -3.49 10.00
C GLN A 35 -7.88 -3.64 10.73
N THR A 36 -7.51 -4.88 11.08
CA THR A 36 -6.20 -5.20 11.65
C THR A 36 -5.54 -6.32 10.86
N MET A 37 -4.21 -6.30 10.82
CA MET A 37 -3.43 -7.36 10.19
C MET A 37 -2.13 -7.58 10.97
N ARG A 38 -1.75 -8.84 11.15
CA ARG A 38 -0.42 -9.26 11.54
C ARG A 38 0.12 -10.23 10.51
N ALA A 39 1.37 -10.05 10.10
CA ALA A 39 2.01 -10.90 9.11
C ALA A 39 3.53 -10.95 9.30
N SER A 40 4.17 -11.98 8.77
CA SER A 40 5.58 -11.94 8.41
C SER A 40 5.71 -11.46 6.97
N PHE A 41 6.81 -10.82 6.63
CA PHE A 41 7.09 -10.44 5.24
C PHE A 41 8.51 -10.79 4.82
N THR A 42 8.70 -10.97 3.52
CA THR A 42 9.99 -10.86 2.84
C THR A 42 9.89 -9.71 1.84
N GLN A 43 10.93 -8.90 1.78
CA GLN A 43 11.04 -7.78 0.86
C GLN A 43 12.28 -7.98 0.00
N THR A 44 12.15 -7.78 -1.30
CA THR A 44 13.27 -7.76 -2.24
C THR A 44 13.22 -6.48 -3.05
N ILE A 45 14.33 -5.76 -3.08
CA ILE A 45 14.51 -4.55 -3.91
C ILE A 45 15.31 -4.96 -5.13
N TYR A 46 14.83 -4.53 -6.29
CA TYR A 46 15.46 -4.72 -7.58
C TYR A 46 15.86 -3.37 -8.16
N ASP A 47 17.00 -3.31 -8.84
CA ASP A 47 17.40 -2.16 -9.62
C ASP A 47 16.58 -2.03 -10.92
N ASN A 48 16.88 -1.01 -11.72
CA ASN A 48 16.22 -0.74 -12.99
C ASN A 48 16.50 -1.80 -14.08
N GLU A 49 17.50 -2.67 -13.88
CA GLU A 49 17.82 -3.81 -14.75
C GLU A 49 17.09 -5.09 -14.29
N GLY A 50 16.36 -5.03 -13.17
CA GLY A 50 15.65 -6.18 -12.59
C GLY A 50 16.53 -7.12 -11.77
N LYS A 51 17.76 -6.71 -11.42
CA LYS A 51 18.66 -7.47 -10.55
C LYS A 51 18.31 -7.19 -9.08
N ALA A 52 18.19 -8.24 -8.28
CA ALA A 52 17.97 -8.13 -6.84
C ALA A 52 19.21 -7.54 -6.16
N VAL A 53 19.05 -6.36 -5.55
CA VAL A 53 20.14 -5.62 -4.87
C VAL A 53 20.04 -5.70 -3.36
N GLN A 54 18.84 -5.93 -2.82
CA GLN A 54 18.64 -6.08 -1.38
C GLN A 54 17.50 -7.06 -1.09
N LYS A 55 17.69 -7.88 -0.07
CA LYS A 55 16.64 -8.75 0.47
C LYS A 55 16.58 -8.61 1.96
N SER A 56 15.37 -8.44 2.49
CA SER A 56 15.11 -8.29 3.91
C SER A 56 13.88 -9.11 4.34
N ALA A 57 13.78 -9.36 5.64
CA ALA A 57 12.64 -10.07 6.22
C ALA A 57 12.25 -9.45 7.55
N GLY A 58 10.96 -9.56 7.88
CA GLY A 58 10.46 -8.91 9.07
C GLY A 58 9.03 -9.27 9.45
N LYS A 59 8.44 -8.41 10.27
CA LYS A 59 7.06 -8.52 10.75
C LYS A 59 6.30 -7.22 10.53
N LEU A 60 5.02 -7.36 10.21
CA LEU A 60 4.05 -6.28 10.12
C LEU A 60 2.97 -6.47 11.19
N ALA A 61 2.61 -5.37 11.87
CA ALA A 61 1.34 -5.22 12.56
C ALA A 61 0.66 -3.94 12.04
N LEU A 62 -0.62 -4.01 11.73
CA LEU A 62 -1.43 -2.93 11.17
C LEU A 62 -2.73 -2.82 11.95
N ASP A 63 -3.12 -1.60 12.35
CA ASP A 63 -4.42 -1.27 12.96
C ASP A 63 -4.92 0.03 12.33
N ARG A 64 -5.86 -0.10 11.41
CA ARG A 64 -6.37 1.00 10.59
C ARG A 64 -7.35 1.88 11.36
N PRO A 65 -7.38 3.20 11.10
CA PRO A 65 -6.49 3.93 10.18
C PRO A 65 -5.19 4.40 10.85
N GLY A 66 -4.12 4.44 10.07
CA GLY A 66 -2.90 5.19 10.39
C GLY A 66 -1.96 4.60 11.43
N LYS A 67 -2.26 3.44 12.02
CA LYS A 67 -1.36 2.78 12.95
C LYS A 67 -0.72 1.56 12.30
N PHE A 68 0.60 1.50 12.34
CA PHE A 68 1.33 0.31 11.91
C PHE A 68 2.68 0.20 12.63
N ARG A 69 3.23 -1.01 12.61
CA ARG A 69 4.59 -1.35 12.98
C ARG A 69 5.18 -2.22 11.89
N TRP A 70 6.22 -1.72 11.25
CA TRP A 70 7.02 -2.43 10.26
C TRP A 70 8.39 -2.70 10.88
N GLU A 71 8.72 -3.96 11.10
CA GLU A 71 9.94 -4.35 11.78
C GLU A 71 10.78 -5.23 10.86
N VAL A 72 11.80 -4.64 10.24
CA VAL A 72 12.84 -5.36 9.52
C VAL A 72 13.77 -5.99 10.56
N ARG A 73 14.08 -7.27 10.40
CA ARG A 73 14.93 -8.03 11.33
C ARG A 73 16.26 -8.43 10.74
N SER A 74 16.32 -8.58 9.43
CA SER A 74 17.52 -8.95 8.71
C SER A 74 17.54 -8.34 7.32
N PRO A 75 18.71 -8.03 6.74
CA PRO A 75 20.05 -8.11 7.36
C PRO A 75 20.31 -6.95 8.33
N ALA A 76 19.77 -5.74 8.07
CA ALA A 76 19.92 -4.56 8.92
C ALA A 76 18.61 -4.30 9.68
N PRO A 77 18.59 -4.37 11.01
CA PRO A 77 17.39 -4.10 11.78
C PRO A 77 16.91 -2.67 11.61
N GLN A 78 15.60 -2.50 11.37
CA GLN A 78 14.95 -1.19 11.34
C GLN A 78 13.51 -1.33 11.84
N ILE A 79 13.04 -0.37 12.60
CA ILE A 79 11.69 -0.37 13.12
C ILE A 79 11.00 0.92 12.72
N ILE A 80 9.91 0.81 11.96
CA ILE A 80 9.06 1.93 11.59
C ILE A 80 7.73 1.77 12.31
N ILE A 81 7.34 2.77 13.09
CA ILE A 81 6.10 2.76 13.86
C ILE A 81 5.30 4.01 13.54
N ALA A 82 3.99 3.85 13.30
CA ALA A 82 3.05 4.95 13.23
C ALA A 82 1.92 4.78 14.25
N ASN A 83 1.46 5.89 14.84
CA ASN A 83 0.35 5.90 15.80
C ASN A 83 -0.88 6.67 15.32
N GLY A 84 -0.97 6.96 14.03
CA GLY A 84 -2.02 7.78 13.42
C GLY A 84 -1.69 9.28 13.31
N LYS A 85 -0.66 9.76 14.00
CA LYS A 85 -0.22 11.17 13.97
C LYS A 85 1.27 11.30 13.64
N ARG A 86 2.10 10.52 14.28
CA ARG A 86 3.55 10.53 14.18
C ARG A 86 4.07 9.23 13.59
N LEU A 87 5.20 9.34 12.92
CA LEU A 87 6.00 8.25 12.39
C LEU A 87 7.36 8.28 13.09
N TRP A 88 7.80 7.16 13.62
CA TRP A 88 9.14 6.93 14.15
C TRP A 88 9.86 5.95 13.26
N ILE A 89 11.05 6.31 12.79
CA ILE A 89 11.96 5.44 12.04
C ILE A 89 13.18 5.23 12.94
N TYR A 90 13.26 4.08 13.56
CA TYR A 90 14.34 3.73 14.47
C TYR A 90 15.31 2.75 13.82
N ASP A 91 16.56 3.14 13.80
CA ASP A 91 17.69 2.33 13.37
C ASP A 91 18.51 1.91 14.59
N PRO A 92 18.41 0.64 15.05
CA PRO A 92 19.14 0.17 16.23
C PRO A 92 20.65 0.20 16.07
N ASP A 93 21.18 -0.09 14.87
CA ASP A 93 22.62 -0.16 14.62
C ASP A 93 23.27 1.22 14.67
N LEU A 94 22.53 2.25 14.27
CA LEU A 94 22.95 3.65 14.37
C LEU A 94 22.56 4.30 15.72
N GLN A 95 21.78 3.62 16.54
CA GLN A 95 21.17 4.17 17.77
C GLN A 95 20.45 5.52 17.49
N GLN A 96 19.77 5.61 16.37
CA GLN A 96 19.14 6.85 15.92
C GLN A 96 17.64 6.65 15.67
N VAL A 97 16.82 7.65 16.02
CA VAL A 97 15.42 7.70 15.64
C VAL A 97 15.09 9.01 14.95
N THR A 98 14.45 8.93 13.78
CA THR A 98 13.85 10.08 13.09
C THR A 98 12.36 10.10 13.37
N ILE A 99 11.84 11.27 13.79
CA ILE A 99 10.40 11.47 14.05
C ILE A 99 9.85 12.39 12.96
N ARG A 100 8.77 11.94 12.29
CA ARG A 100 8.09 12.69 11.23
C ARG A 100 6.59 12.80 11.50
N SER A 101 5.94 13.75 10.84
CA SER A 101 4.49 13.71 10.68
C SER A 101 4.10 12.52 9.81
N LEU A 102 3.03 11.80 10.16
CA LEU A 102 2.53 10.68 9.33
C LEU A 102 2.20 11.13 7.90
N GLN A 103 1.78 12.39 7.71
CA GLN A 103 1.44 12.93 6.40
C GLN A 103 2.66 13.16 5.49
N SER A 104 3.84 13.41 6.07
CA SER A 104 5.08 13.65 5.32
C SER A 104 5.92 12.40 5.07
N GLY A 105 5.58 11.26 5.71
CA GLY A 105 6.37 10.03 5.68
C GLY A 105 5.97 9.02 4.60
N ALA A 106 5.27 9.43 3.55
CA ALA A 106 4.61 8.51 2.61
C ALA A 106 5.51 7.47 1.90
N GLY A 107 6.84 7.57 2.05
CA GLY A 107 7.77 6.72 1.34
C GLY A 107 8.58 5.74 2.14
N ASP A 108 8.55 5.85 3.44
CA ASP A 108 9.50 5.12 4.28
C ASP A 108 9.15 3.63 4.45
N ALA A 109 7.90 3.23 4.19
CA ALA A 109 7.53 1.82 4.22
C ALA A 109 6.32 1.51 3.31
N PRO A 110 6.33 0.36 2.61
CA PRO A 110 5.17 -0.13 1.86
C PRO A 110 3.89 -0.24 2.72
N ALA A 111 4.05 -0.51 4.02
CA ALA A 111 2.96 -0.59 4.98
C ALA A 111 2.19 0.71 5.17
N LEU A 112 2.79 1.86 4.88
CA LEU A 112 2.11 3.14 5.00
C LEU A 112 0.91 3.22 4.06
N LEU A 113 1.04 2.72 2.82
CA LEU A 113 -0.07 2.63 1.87
C LEU A 113 -1.24 1.79 2.43
N LEU A 114 -0.93 0.71 3.15
CA LEU A 114 -1.95 -0.14 3.77
C LEU A 114 -2.62 0.52 4.96
N SER A 115 -1.96 1.47 5.64
CA SER A 115 -2.48 2.13 6.82
C SER A 115 -3.45 3.27 6.53
N HIS A 116 -3.42 3.84 5.31
CA HIS A 116 -4.31 4.93 4.92
C HIS A 116 -5.79 4.52 4.92
N GLN A 117 -6.67 5.49 5.04
CA GLN A 117 -8.10 5.26 4.74
C GLN A 117 -8.24 4.90 3.26
N SER A 118 -9.03 3.89 2.97
CA SER A 118 -9.21 3.39 1.60
C SER A 118 -9.80 4.43 0.65
N SER A 119 -10.65 5.32 1.12
CA SER A 119 -11.17 6.47 0.35
C SER A 119 -10.07 7.43 -0.13
N ALA A 120 -8.95 7.53 0.61
CA ALA A 120 -7.80 8.34 0.20
C ALA A 120 -7.06 7.71 -1.00
N LEU A 121 -7.12 6.39 -1.19
CA LEU A 121 -6.49 5.75 -2.33
C LEU A 121 -7.15 6.14 -3.65
N GLU A 122 -8.47 6.18 -3.71
CA GLU A 122 -9.20 6.57 -4.93
C GLU A 122 -8.99 8.04 -5.30
N SER A 123 -8.82 8.92 -4.31
CA SER A 123 -8.50 10.32 -4.59
C SER A 123 -7.09 10.50 -5.15
N THR A 124 -6.14 9.67 -4.73
CA THR A 124 -4.71 9.77 -5.08
C THR A 124 -4.34 8.94 -6.31
N TYR A 125 -4.98 7.77 -6.50
CA TYR A 125 -4.62 6.81 -7.54
C TYR A 125 -5.79 6.53 -8.50
N LYS A 126 -5.44 6.27 -9.77
CA LYS A 126 -6.29 5.52 -10.70
C LYS A 126 -6.12 4.04 -10.38
N ILE A 127 -7.22 3.32 -10.16
CA ILE A 127 -7.19 1.91 -9.77
C ILE A 127 -7.75 1.06 -10.91
N GLU A 128 -6.98 0.08 -11.34
CA GLU A 128 -7.34 -0.88 -12.38
C GLU A 128 -7.18 -2.31 -11.83
N THR A 129 -8.05 -3.23 -12.27
CA THR A 129 -7.90 -4.65 -11.95
C THR A 129 -7.27 -5.38 -13.11
N ARG A 130 -6.45 -6.37 -12.79
CA ARG A 130 -5.88 -7.29 -13.77
C ARG A 130 -6.00 -8.72 -13.26
N ASN A 131 -6.65 -9.55 -14.07
CA ASN A 131 -6.63 -10.99 -13.90
C ASN A 131 -5.57 -11.51 -14.87
N ASP A 132 -4.49 -12.02 -14.34
CA ASP A 132 -3.50 -12.76 -15.10
C ASP A 132 -3.60 -14.26 -14.78
N SER A 133 -2.70 -15.07 -15.34
CA SER A 133 -2.63 -16.52 -15.06
C SER A 133 -2.14 -16.84 -13.63
N SER A 134 -1.83 -15.83 -12.81
CA SER A 134 -1.44 -16.04 -11.42
C SER A 134 -2.65 -16.38 -10.54
N ALA A 135 -2.41 -17.03 -9.41
CA ALA A 135 -3.44 -17.32 -8.42
C ALA A 135 -3.88 -16.05 -7.64
N LEU A 136 -3.39 -14.86 -8.03
CA LEU A 136 -3.68 -13.61 -7.35
C LEU A 136 -4.52 -12.69 -8.23
N ARG A 137 -5.51 -12.05 -7.62
CA ARG A 137 -6.22 -10.91 -8.20
C ARG A 137 -5.41 -9.65 -7.92
N TRP A 138 -5.00 -8.98 -8.98
CA TRP A 138 -4.17 -7.79 -8.91
C TRP A 138 -4.96 -6.50 -9.06
N PHE A 139 -4.67 -5.55 -8.17
CA PHE A 139 -5.09 -4.15 -8.26
C PHE A 139 -3.85 -3.31 -8.56
N ILE A 140 -3.91 -2.54 -9.65
CA ILE A 140 -2.84 -1.67 -10.12
C ILE A 140 -3.24 -0.24 -9.80
N LEU A 141 -2.45 0.42 -8.99
CA LEU A 141 -2.65 1.80 -8.54
C LEU A 141 -1.62 2.68 -9.25
N THR A 142 -2.10 3.56 -10.12
CA THR A 142 -1.27 4.55 -10.82
C THR A 142 -1.56 5.93 -10.23
N PRO A 143 -0.55 6.65 -9.72
CA PRO A 143 -0.76 8.00 -9.18
C PRO A 143 -1.40 8.92 -10.19
N LYS A 144 -2.33 9.77 -9.73
CA LYS A 144 -2.93 10.81 -10.57
C LYS A 144 -2.02 12.03 -10.74
N GLN A 145 -1.09 12.23 -9.80
CA GLN A 145 -0.11 13.32 -9.80
C GLN A 145 1.29 12.76 -10.04
N LYS A 146 2.15 13.52 -10.76
CA LYS A 146 3.49 13.08 -11.16
C LYS A 146 4.54 13.17 -10.05
N ASP A 147 4.29 13.95 -9.02
CA ASP A 147 5.17 14.16 -7.86
C ASP A 147 5.03 13.06 -6.78
N ASN A 148 4.32 11.99 -7.11
CA ASN A 148 4.23 10.84 -6.21
C ASN A 148 5.54 10.05 -6.20
N MET A 149 5.91 9.53 -5.03
CA MET A 149 7.11 8.71 -4.86
C MET A 149 7.12 7.46 -5.74
N PHE A 150 5.97 6.82 -5.93
CA PHE A 150 5.85 5.62 -6.76
C PHE A 150 5.26 5.95 -8.12
N ALA A 151 5.82 5.36 -9.17
CA ALA A 151 5.25 5.34 -10.51
C ALA A 151 4.05 4.39 -10.58
N SER A 152 4.11 3.27 -9.85
CA SER A 152 2.99 2.34 -9.71
C SER A 152 3.08 1.52 -8.43
N VAL A 153 1.92 1.12 -7.91
CA VAL A 153 1.77 0.15 -6.82
C VAL A 153 0.83 -0.94 -7.28
N LYS A 154 1.19 -2.21 -7.05
CA LYS A 154 0.32 -3.35 -7.33
C LYS A 154 0.07 -4.09 -6.02
N MET A 155 -1.17 -4.50 -5.79
CA MET A 155 -1.60 -5.27 -4.63
C MET A 155 -2.26 -6.57 -5.10
N GLY A 156 -1.70 -7.71 -4.72
CA GLY A 156 -2.16 -9.04 -5.10
C GLY A 156 -2.88 -9.74 -3.95
N PHE A 157 -4.15 -10.08 -4.17
CA PHE A 157 -5.00 -10.79 -3.21
C PHE A 157 -5.27 -12.22 -3.68
N ASP A 158 -5.26 -13.18 -2.75
CA ASP A 158 -5.61 -14.56 -3.04
C ASP A 158 -7.14 -14.78 -3.10
N ALA A 159 -7.55 -16.01 -3.39
CA ALA A 159 -8.97 -16.41 -3.43
C ALA A 159 -9.70 -16.24 -2.09
N HIS A 160 -8.96 -16.18 -0.97
CA HIS A 160 -9.49 -15.90 0.37
C HIS A 160 -9.50 -14.41 0.70
N LYS A 161 -9.26 -13.54 -0.29
CA LYS A 161 -9.21 -12.08 -0.13
C LYS A 161 -8.10 -11.60 0.83
N GLN A 162 -7.04 -12.40 0.99
CA GLN A 162 -5.89 -12.03 1.78
C GLN A 162 -4.83 -11.35 0.89
N LEU A 163 -4.30 -10.22 1.34
CA LEU A 163 -3.19 -9.55 0.67
C LEU A 163 -1.92 -10.40 0.78
N LYS A 164 -1.47 -10.97 -0.34
CA LYS A 164 -0.30 -11.84 -0.39
C LYS A 164 0.95 -11.14 -0.86
N GLU A 165 0.80 -10.15 -1.72
CA GLU A 165 1.95 -9.52 -2.35
C GLU A 165 1.70 -8.05 -2.67
N MET A 166 2.74 -7.23 -2.55
CA MET A 166 2.80 -5.88 -3.09
C MET A 166 4.01 -5.73 -3.98
N LEU A 167 3.84 -5.02 -5.10
CA LEU A 167 4.92 -4.60 -5.99
C LEU A 167 4.84 -3.08 -6.10
N LEU A 168 5.93 -2.40 -5.73
CA LEU A 168 6.06 -0.96 -5.80
C LEU A 168 7.15 -0.62 -6.79
N GLN A 169 6.89 0.27 -7.73
CA GLN A 169 7.88 0.78 -8.68
C GLN A 169 8.07 2.26 -8.43
N ASP A 170 9.31 2.70 -8.28
CA ASP A 170 9.64 4.11 -8.13
C ASP A 170 9.76 4.83 -9.48
N GLN A 171 10.04 6.15 -9.46
CA GLN A 171 10.13 6.97 -10.65
C GLN A 171 11.40 6.74 -11.48
N ILE A 172 12.42 6.07 -10.92
CA ILE A 172 13.70 5.79 -11.59
C ILE A 172 13.83 4.31 -12.02
N GLY A 173 12.75 3.53 -11.87
CA GLY A 173 12.66 2.16 -12.38
C GLY A 173 13.04 1.07 -11.39
N HIS A 174 13.44 1.43 -10.14
CA HIS A 174 13.62 0.42 -9.11
C HIS A 174 12.26 -0.18 -8.72
N SER A 175 12.27 -1.44 -8.33
CA SER A 175 11.05 -2.09 -7.84
C SER A 175 11.27 -2.78 -6.51
N THR A 176 10.26 -2.70 -5.65
CA THR A 176 10.22 -3.37 -4.36
C THR A 176 9.10 -4.39 -4.36
N ARG A 177 9.45 -5.64 -4.15
CA ARG A 177 8.51 -6.76 -3.98
C ARG A 177 8.40 -7.11 -2.52
N VAL A 178 7.19 -7.07 -1.96
CA VAL A 178 6.87 -7.51 -0.60
C VAL A 178 5.94 -8.70 -0.67
N GLN A 179 6.32 -9.80 -0.05
CA GLN A 179 5.50 -11.00 0.04
C GLN A 179 5.11 -11.25 1.49
N PHE A 180 3.82 -11.44 1.75
CA PHE A 180 3.27 -11.66 3.09
C PHE A 180 3.00 -13.14 3.35
N ALA A 181 3.35 -13.59 4.55
CA ALA A 181 3.12 -14.94 5.05
C ALA A 181 2.60 -14.89 6.49
N LYS A 182 2.00 -15.99 6.97
CA LYS A 182 1.44 -16.10 8.31
C LYS A 182 0.47 -14.96 8.63
N ILE A 183 -0.43 -14.69 7.68
CA ILE A 183 -1.35 -13.56 7.72
C ILE A 183 -2.49 -13.88 8.66
N GLU A 184 -2.72 -12.99 9.62
CA GLU A 184 -3.85 -12.99 10.53
C GLU A 184 -4.55 -11.63 10.40
N VAL A 185 -5.84 -11.63 10.09
CA VAL A 185 -6.64 -10.40 9.92
C VAL A 185 -7.72 -10.29 10.96
N ASN A 186 -8.12 -9.07 11.29
CA ASN A 186 -9.21 -8.76 12.22
C ASN A 186 -9.02 -9.37 13.61
N ILE A 187 -7.75 -9.46 14.05
CA ILE A 187 -7.38 -9.91 15.39
C ILE A 187 -7.18 -8.71 16.33
N LYS A 188 -7.34 -8.94 17.63
CA LYS A 188 -7.04 -7.92 18.64
C LYS A 188 -5.54 -7.72 18.73
N LEU A 189 -5.07 -6.50 18.47
CA LEU A 189 -3.68 -6.09 18.61
C LEU A 189 -3.50 -5.24 19.88
N SER A 190 -2.35 -5.40 20.55
CA SER A 190 -2.04 -4.54 21.70
C SER A 190 -1.74 -3.12 21.23
N PRO A 191 -2.32 -2.07 21.83
CA PRO A 191 -1.99 -0.67 21.51
C PRO A 191 -0.50 -0.34 21.69
N THR A 192 0.22 -1.07 22.54
CA THR A 192 1.66 -0.88 22.79
C THR A 192 2.52 -1.18 21.56
N LEU A 193 2.00 -1.94 20.58
CA LEU A 193 2.70 -2.18 19.31
C LEU A 193 2.92 -0.88 18.50
N PHE A 194 2.06 0.11 18.70
CA PHE A 194 2.01 1.36 17.93
C PHE A 194 2.52 2.56 18.74
N THR A 195 3.26 2.29 19.81
CA THR A 195 3.96 3.31 20.61
C THR A 195 5.46 3.09 20.50
N PHE A 196 6.22 4.19 20.53
CA PHE A 196 7.67 4.14 20.54
C PHE A 196 8.22 4.95 21.73
N LYS A 197 9.19 4.37 22.42
CA LYS A 197 10.00 5.05 23.42
C LYS A 197 11.45 4.81 23.03
N ALA A 198 12.18 5.88 22.79
CA ALA A 198 13.59 5.80 22.45
C ALA A 198 14.37 5.11 23.57
N PRO A 199 15.21 4.10 23.29
CA PRO A 199 16.16 3.55 24.24
C PRO A 199 17.13 4.62 24.77
N ALA A 200 17.71 4.39 25.95
CA ALA A 200 18.74 5.28 26.47
C ALA A 200 19.94 5.35 25.51
N GLY A 201 20.47 6.55 25.27
CA GLY A 201 21.58 6.78 24.35
C GLY A 201 21.18 6.90 22.87
N THR A 202 19.88 6.85 22.55
CA THR A 202 19.39 7.06 21.17
C THR A 202 19.47 8.54 20.80
N ASP A 203 20.07 8.84 19.66
CA ASP A 203 19.99 10.17 19.03
C ASP A 203 18.61 10.38 18.42
N VAL A 204 18.01 11.56 18.70
CA VAL A 204 16.63 11.87 18.31
C VAL A 204 16.60 13.03 17.34
N ILE A 205 16.21 12.77 16.09
CA ILE A 205 15.98 13.77 15.05
C ILE A 205 14.47 14.01 14.92
N ASP A 206 13.97 15.12 15.43
CA ASP A 206 12.54 15.48 15.37
C ASP A 206 12.28 16.47 14.22
N GLU A 207 11.82 15.95 13.08
CA GLU A 207 11.45 16.74 11.89
C GLU A 207 9.99 17.27 11.97
N THR A 208 9.26 17.00 13.06
CA THR A 208 7.91 17.54 13.23
C THR A 208 7.92 19.00 13.69
N GLN A 209 9.04 19.46 14.25
CA GLN A 209 9.26 20.85 14.61
C GLN A 209 9.75 21.58 13.37
N LYS A 210 8.91 22.44 12.79
CA LYS A 210 9.37 23.38 11.76
C LYS A 210 10.46 24.24 12.38
N THR A 211 11.69 24.12 11.89
CA THR A 211 12.72 25.14 12.11
C THR A 211 12.19 26.43 11.46
N ASN A 212 11.79 27.40 12.29
CA ASN A 212 11.47 28.76 11.83
C ASN A 212 12.72 29.43 11.27
#